data_2fa3b1a1969761576bed3e2f83bf725f
#
_entry.id   2fa3b1a1969761576bed3e2f83bf725f
#
_cell.length_a   1.000
_cell.length_b   1.000
_cell.length_c   1.000
_cell.angle_alpha   90.00
_cell.angle_beta   90.00
_cell.angle_gamma   90.00
#
_symmetry.space_group_name_H-M   'P 1'
#
loop_
_entity.id
_entity.type
_entity.pdbx_description
1 polymer ?
#
loop_
_entity_poly.entity_id
_entity_poly.type
_entity_poly.pdbx_seq_one_letter_code
_entity_poly.pdbx_strand_id
1 'polypeptide(L)'
;MGSFVAAVQESAKKWNISMRLAWWIIALPLIGAVLVGAARVNRQLFTVLTMEDGPIEWPQFFCFLGASIAGVMVAWKRFRAGHPWQGLLYVGFGLAAFLIAGEEISWGQRLFGWQTPADLAAINHQGET
;
A
#
# COMPACT_ATOMS: atom_id res chain seq x y z
N MET A 1 -27.20 15.26 3.10
CA MET A 1 -25.98 15.53 2.31
C MET A 1 -25.09 16.60 2.96
N GLY A 2 -25.62 17.64 3.58
CA GLY A 2 -24.82 18.70 4.21
C GLY A 2 -23.92 18.26 5.38
N SER A 3 -24.35 17.29 6.20
CA SER A 3 -23.59 16.84 7.38
C SER A 3 -22.30 16.09 7.03
N PHE A 4 -22.31 15.26 5.97
CA PHE A 4 -21.14 14.51 5.55
C PHE A 4 -20.05 15.41 4.96
N VAL A 5 -20.43 16.34 4.09
CA VAL A 5 -19.48 17.32 3.52
C VAL A 5 -18.87 18.19 4.62
N ALA A 6 -19.66 18.62 5.59
CA ALA A 6 -19.17 19.38 6.73
C ALA A 6 -18.18 18.58 7.57
N ALA A 7 -18.44 17.29 7.82
CA ALA A 7 -17.52 16.41 8.54
C ALA A 7 -16.19 16.22 7.78
N VAL A 8 -16.23 16.08 6.45
CA VAL A 8 -15.01 16.00 5.61
C VAL A 8 -14.23 17.30 5.68
N GLN A 9 -14.91 18.46 5.62
CA GLN A 9 -14.26 19.77 5.74
C GLN A 9 -13.59 19.97 7.09
N GLU A 10 -14.26 19.61 8.17
CA GLU A 10 -13.71 19.70 9.52
C GLU A 10 -12.49 18.80 9.68
N SER A 11 -12.59 17.55 9.21
CA SER A 11 -11.48 16.61 9.22
C SER A 11 -10.28 17.11 8.39
N ALA A 12 -10.53 17.64 7.20
CA ALA A 12 -9.47 18.18 6.34
C ALA A 12 -8.74 19.35 7.03
N LYS A 13 -9.47 20.25 7.71
CA LYS A 13 -8.88 21.33 8.52
C LYS A 13 -8.07 20.78 9.68
N LYS A 14 -8.62 19.83 10.43
CA LYS A 14 -7.94 19.21 11.57
C LYS A 14 -6.62 18.56 11.21
N TRP A 15 -6.55 17.89 10.04
CA TRP A 15 -5.37 17.20 9.55
C TRP A 15 -4.48 18.07 8.66
N ASN A 16 -4.85 19.34 8.45
CA ASN A 16 -4.15 20.28 7.58
C ASN A 16 -3.88 19.72 6.16
N ILE A 17 -4.89 19.09 5.59
CA ILE A 17 -4.87 18.55 4.23
C ILE A 17 -5.81 19.34 3.33
N SER A 18 -5.50 19.38 2.03
CA SER A 18 -6.38 20.03 1.07
C SER A 18 -7.70 19.25 0.89
N MET A 19 -8.80 19.96 0.61
CA MET A 19 -10.09 19.33 0.34
C MET A 19 -10.02 18.32 -0.83
N ARG A 20 -9.20 18.59 -1.84
CA ARG A 20 -8.98 17.66 -2.97
C ARG A 20 -8.40 16.35 -2.48
N LEU A 21 -7.37 16.42 -1.62
CA LEU A 21 -6.75 15.23 -1.04
C LEU A 21 -7.73 14.47 -0.13
N ALA A 22 -8.50 15.16 0.70
CA ALA A 22 -9.53 14.54 1.54
C ALA A 22 -10.56 13.76 0.71
N TRP A 23 -11.00 14.32 -0.41
CA TRP A 23 -11.90 13.61 -1.32
C TRP A 23 -11.24 12.41 -2.01
N TRP A 24 -9.98 12.50 -2.40
CA TRP A 24 -9.26 11.36 -2.98
C TRP A 24 -9.08 10.23 -1.97
N ILE A 25 -8.78 10.53 -0.70
CA ILE A 25 -8.67 9.54 0.37
C ILE A 25 -9.96 8.73 0.53
N ILE A 26 -11.11 9.37 0.35
CA ILE A 26 -12.41 8.70 0.44
C ILE A 26 -12.77 7.99 -0.87
N ALA A 27 -12.51 8.62 -2.01
CA ALA A 27 -12.91 8.11 -3.31
C ALA A 27 -12.11 6.89 -3.75
N LEU A 28 -10.80 6.83 -3.50
CA LEU A 28 -9.95 5.73 -3.96
C LEU A 28 -10.40 4.36 -3.44
N PRO A 29 -10.69 4.15 -2.13
CA PRO A 29 -11.20 2.87 -1.65
C PRO A 29 -12.56 2.50 -2.26
N LEU A 30 -13.44 3.50 -2.48
CA LEU A 30 -14.75 3.27 -3.08
C LEU A 30 -14.63 2.88 -4.56
N ILE A 31 -13.75 3.56 -5.30
CA ILE A 31 -13.45 3.21 -6.70
C ILE A 31 -12.89 1.79 -6.76
N GLY A 32 -11.94 1.45 -5.88
CA GLY A 32 -11.38 0.10 -5.79
C GLY A 32 -12.47 -0.96 -5.52
N ALA A 33 -13.35 -0.71 -4.55
CA ALA A 33 -14.45 -1.62 -4.23
C ALA A 33 -15.42 -1.81 -5.42
N VAL A 34 -15.73 -0.72 -6.15
CA VAL A 34 -16.58 -0.79 -7.35
C VAL A 34 -15.89 -1.56 -8.47
N LEU A 35 -14.60 -1.33 -8.69
CA LEU A 35 -13.84 -2.05 -9.72
C LEU A 35 -13.77 -3.55 -9.42
N VAL A 36 -13.48 -3.95 -8.18
CA VAL A 36 -13.47 -5.35 -7.77
C VAL A 36 -14.86 -5.96 -7.88
N GLY A 37 -15.92 -5.23 -7.48
CA GLY A 37 -17.30 -5.68 -7.63
C GLY A 37 -17.70 -5.88 -9.10
N ALA A 38 -17.34 -4.94 -9.97
CA ALA A 38 -17.60 -5.04 -11.41
C ALA A 38 -16.79 -6.17 -12.06
N ALA A 39 -15.55 -6.36 -11.65
CA ALA A 39 -14.69 -7.44 -12.14
C ALA A 39 -15.26 -8.83 -11.81
N ARG A 40 -15.95 -9.00 -10.68
CA ARG A 40 -16.62 -10.27 -10.34
C ARG A 40 -17.72 -10.69 -11.34
N VAL A 41 -18.32 -9.72 -12.03
CA VAL A 41 -19.33 -9.99 -13.08
C VAL A 41 -18.66 -10.49 -14.36
N ASN A 42 -17.43 -10.04 -14.62
CA ASN A 42 -16.64 -10.46 -15.78
C ASN A 42 -15.40 -11.24 -15.31
N ARG A 43 -15.48 -12.57 -15.41
CA ARG A 43 -14.40 -13.47 -14.96
C ARG A 43 -13.04 -13.18 -15.62
N GLN A 44 -13.03 -12.82 -16.90
CA GLN A 44 -11.78 -12.48 -17.60
C GLN A 44 -11.16 -11.19 -17.04
N LEU A 45 -11.99 -10.17 -16.84
CA LEU A 45 -11.51 -8.92 -16.24
C LEU A 45 -11.01 -9.15 -14.81
N PHE A 46 -11.71 -9.95 -14.02
CA PHE A 46 -11.27 -10.32 -12.67
C PHE A 46 -9.91 -10.99 -12.71
N THR A 47 -9.74 -12.00 -13.55
CA THR A 47 -8.46 -12.71 -13.69
C THR A 47 -7.34 -11.78 -14.09
N VAL A 48 -7.53 -10.90 -15.10
CA VAL A 48 -6.50 -9.95 -15.54
C VAL A 48 -6.13 -8.94 -14.45
N LEU A 49 -7.09 -8.51 -13.63
CA LEU A 49 -6.83 -7.53 -12.56
C LEU A 49 -6.18 -8.16 -11.32
N THR A 50 -6.44 -9.44 -11.05
CA THR A 50 -5.98 -10.15 -9.84
C THR A 50 -4.93 -11.21 -10.12
N MET A 51 -4.49 -11.34 -11.37
CA MET A 51 -3.37 -12.24 -11.70
C MET A 51 -2.06 -11.63 -11.17
N GLU A 52 -1.16 -12.50 -10.83
CA GLU A 52 0.22 -12.13 -10.50
C GLU A 52 0.86 -11.33 -11.64
N ASP A 53 1.61 -10.29 -11.31
CA ASP A 53 2.09 -9.25 -12.22
C ASP A 53 0.96 -8.40 -12.85
N GLY A 54 -0.21 -8.40 -12.24
CA GLY A 54 -1.36 -7.64 -12.69
C GLY A 54 -1.17 -6.12 -12.56
N PRO A 55 -2.02 -5.35 -13.25
CA PRO A 55 -1.91 -3.90 -13.23
C PRO A 55 -2.19 -3.29 -11.84
N ILE A 56 -2.66 -4.07 -10.86
CA ILE A 56 -2.95 -3.62 -9.50
C ILE A 56 -1.69 -3.69 -8.61
N GLU A 57 -0.78 -4.63 -8.83
CA GLU A 57 0.40 -4.82 -7.99
C GLU A 57 1.37 -3.64 -8.04
N TRP A 58 1.60 -3.05 -9.21
CA TRP A 58 2.48 -1.90 -9.35
C TRP A 58 2.01 -0.66 -8.56
N PRO A 59 0.75 -0.23 -8.65
CA PRO A 59 0.23 0.81 -7.77
C PRO A 59 0.35 0.48 -6.28
N GLN A 60 0.11 -0.78 -5.88
CA GLN A 60 0.29 -1.23 -4.50
C GLN A 60 1.74 -1.11 -4.05
N PHE A 61 2.67 -1.62 -4.85
CA PHE A 61 4.11 -1.45 -4.60
C PHE A 61 4.49 0.01 -4.36
N PHE A 62 4.12 0.92 -5.26
CA PHE A 62 4.45 2.33 -5.11
C PHE A 62 3.78 2.97 -3.89
N CYS A 63 2.56 2.58 -3.55
CA CYS A 63 1.87 3.05 -2.34
C CYS A 63 2.60 2.59 -1.07
N PHE A 64 2.96 1.32 -0.97
CA PHE A 64 3.68 0.79 0.19
C PHE A 64 5.11 1.32 0.28
N LEU A 65 5.81 1.46 -0.84
CA LEU A 65 7.13 2.09 -0.88
C LEU A 65 7.06 3.55 -0.41
N GLY A 66 6.07 4.31 -0.88
CA GLY A 66 5.83 5.68 -0.43
C GLY A 66 5.50 5.76 1.06
N ALA A 67 4.68 4.84 1.57
CA ALA A 67 4.35 4.73 2.98
C ALA A 67 5.60 4.40 3.83
N SER A 68 6.48 3.51 3.34
CA SER A 68 7.75 3.19 3.98
C SER A 68 8.66 4.43 4.11
N ILE A 69 8.85 5.14 3.00
CA ILE A 69 9.66 6.39 3.00
C ILE A 69 9.06 7.42 3.95
N ALA A 70 7.75 7.63 3.92
CA ALA A 70 7.06 8.55 4.82
C ALA A 70 7.23 8.14 6.29
N GLY A 71 7.14 6.84 6.60
CA GLY A 71 7.39 6.30 7.93
C GLY A 71 8.77 6.64 8.45
N VAL A 72 9.81 6.41 7.64
CA VAL A 72 11.21 6.77 7.98
C VAL A 72 11.37 8.28 8.20
N MET A 73 10.79 9.12 7.34
CA MET A 73 10.85 10.57 7.49
C MET A 73 10.18 11.06 8.78
N VAL A 74 9.03 10.49 9.13
CA VAL A 74 8.33 10.82 10.38
C VAL A 74 9.13 10.32 11.58
N ALA A 75 9.67 9.09 11.54
CA ALA A 75 10.54 8.54 12.58
C ALA A 75 11.70 9.48 12.88
N TRP A 76 12.42 9.92 11.84
CA TRP A 76 13.51 10.86 11.96
C TRP A 76 13.11 12.16 12.66
N LYS A 77 11.97 12.77 12.25
CA LYS A 77 11.45 13.98 12.90
C LYS A 77 11.09 13.74 14.37
N ARG A 78 10.51 12.58 14.70
CA ARG A 78 10.16 12.23 16.09
C ARG A 78 11.37 12.01 16.97
N PHE A 79 12.41 11.35 16.47
CA PHE A 79 13.68 11.23 17.20
C PHE A 79 14.30 12.59 17.48
N ARG A 80 14.34 13.48 16.49
CA ARG A 80 14.87 14.85 16.66
C ARG A 80 14.04 15.70 17.61
N ALA A 81 12.75 15.42 17.73
CA ALA A 81 11.84 16.12 18.67
C ALA A 81 11.87 15.55 20.09
N GLY A 82 12.74 14.57 20.39
CA GLY A 82 12.85 13.97 21.72
C GLY A 82 11.76 12.94 22.03
N HIS A 83 11.08 12.38 21.02
CA HIS A 83 10.02 11.38 21.17
C HIS A 83 10.46 10.00 20.64
N PRO A 84 11.42 9.30 21.31
CA PRO A 84 12.03 8.09 20.77
C PRO A 84 11.03 6.95 20.56
N TRP A 85 10.06 6.76 21.45
CA TRP A 85 9.05 5.72 21.30
C TRP A 85 8.19 5.89 20.06
N GLN A 86 7.80 7.14 19.78
CA GLN A 86 7.06 7.43 18.55
C GLN A 86 7.94 7.21 17.32
N GLY A 87 9.22 7.59 17.42
CA GLY A 87 10.20 7.30 16.37
C GLY A 87 10.28 5.81 16.05
N LEU A 88 10.41 4.96 17.09
CA LEU A 88 10.46 3.50 16.92
C LEU A 88 9.19 2.91 16.29
N LEU A 89 8.02 3.39 16.69
CA LEU A 89 6.76 2.96 16.07
C LEU A 89 6.72 3.26 14.56
N TYR A 90 7.19 4.44 14.16
CA TYR A 90 7.25 4.81 12.75
C TYR A 90 8.36 4.07 11.99
N VAL A 91 9.46 3.69 12.63
CA VAL A 91 10.45 2.76 12.04
C VAL A 91 9.79 1.41 11.78
N GLY A 92 9.10 0.84 12.78
CA GLY A 92 8.37 -0.43 12.64
C GLY A 92 7.35 -0.39 11.51
N PHE A 93 6.56 0.69 11.43
CA PHE A 93 5.61 0.91 10.34
C PHE A 93 6.31 1.00 8.97
N GLY A 94 7.40 1.76 8.88
CA GLY A 94 8.18 1.90 7.66
C GLY A 94 8.76 0.57 7.17
N LEU A 95 9.29 -0.24 8.10
CA LEU A 95 9.80 -1.58 7.80
C LEU A 95 8.69 -2.51 7.32
N ALA A 96 7.55 -2.54 8.02
CA ALA A 96 6.41 -3.36 7.61
C ALA A 96 5.92 -2.98 6.21
N ALA A 97 5.77 -1.69 5.92
CA ALA A 97 5.40 -1.21 4.60
C ALA A 97 6.45 -1.58 3.52
N PHE A 98 7.75 -1.53 3.86
CA PHE A 98 8.82 -1.95 2.96
C PHE A 98 8.74 -3.45 2.63
N LEU A 99 8.51 -4.30 3.63
CA LEU A 99 8.36 -5.73 3.44
C LEU A 99 7.16 -6.04 2.52
N ILE A 100 6.01 -5.41 2.78
CA ILE A 100 4.82 -5.57 1.93
C ILE A 100 5.12 -5.11 0.50
N ALA A 101 5.78 -3.95 0.32
CA ALA A 101 6.18 -3.50 -1.01
C ALA A 101 7.10 -4.54 -1.73
N GLY A 102 8.01 -5.15 -1.00
CA GLY A 102 8.86 -6.22 -1.54
C GLY A 102 8.05 -7.41 -2.05
N GLU A 103 7.06 -7.85 -1.28
CA GLU A 103 6.16 -8.95 -1.66
C GLU A 103 5.38 -8.64 -2.94
N GLU A 104 4.88 -7.41 -3.12
CA GLU A 104 4.11 -7.02 -4.32
C GLU A 104 4.91 -7.18 -5.63
N ILE A 105 6.23 -7.14 -5.57
CA ILE A 105 7.12 -7.35 -6.73
C ILE A 105 7.94 -8.64 -6.62
N SER A 106 7.52 -9.58 -5.79
CA SER A 106 8.21 -10.85 -5.53
C SER A 106 9.72 -10.62 -5.26
N TRP A 107 10.04 -9.60 -4.46
CA TRP A 107 11.41 -9.16 -4.12
C TRP A 107 12.30 -8.92 -5.35
N GLY A 108 11.69 -8.58 -6.48
CA GLY A 108 12.40 -8.33 -7.72
C GLY A 108 12.88 -9.59 -8.44
N GLN A 109 12.51 -10.79 -8.00
CA GLN A 109 12.90 -12.05 -8.64
C GLN A 109 12.58 -12.07 -10.13
N ARG A 110 11.39 -11.59 -10.50
CA ARG A 110 10.97 -11.52 -11.90
C ARG A 110 11.68 -10.42 -12.68
N LEU A 111 12.00 -9.29 -12.03
CA LEU A 111 12.76 -8.20 -12.67
C LEU A 111 14.21 -8.60 -12.97
N PHE A 112 14.82 -9.38 -12.08
CA PHE A 112 16.22 -9.76 -12.17
C PHE A 112 16.43 -11.21 -12.66
N GLY A 113 15.34 -11.96 -12.87
CA GLY A 113 15.40 -13.35 -13.29
C GLY A 113 16.00 -14.29 -12.23
N TRP A 114 15.91 -13.95 -10.95
CA TRP A 114 16.41 -14.80 -9.88
C TRP A 114 15.45 -15.98 -9.66
N GLN A 115 16.03 -17.16 -9.51
CA GLN A 115 15.24 -18.35 -9.18
C GLN A 115 15.18 -18.54 -7.67
N THR A 116 14.04 -19.02 -7.18
CA THR A 116 13.89 -19.43 -5.78
C THR A 116 14.91 -20.54 -5.48
N PRO A 117 15.70 -20.42 -4.39
CA PRO A 117 16.56 -21.50 -3.94
C PRO A 117 15.80 -22.82 -3.80
N ALA A 118 16.44 -23.94 -4.22
CA ALA A 118 15.78 -25.25 -4.29
C ALA A 118 15.15 -25.69 -2.94
N ASP A 119 15.81 -25.35 -1.84
CA ASP A 119 15.33 -25.68 -0.50
C ASP A 119 14.03 -24.92 -0.13
N LEU A 120 13.88 -23.68 -0.59
CA LEU A 120 12.66 -22.89 -0.41
C LEU A 120 11.57 -23.31 -1.39
N ALA A 121 11.92 -23.62 -2.63
CA ALA A 121 10.97 -24.11 -3.63
C ALA A 121 10.30 -25.42 -3.22
N ALA A 122 11.00 -26.28 -2.46
CA ALA A 122 10.45 -27.54 -1.95
C ALA A 122 9.37 -27.35 -0.88
N ILE A 123 9.36 -26.21 -0.17
CA ILE A 123 8.43 -25.90 0.94
C ILE A 123 7.32 -24.96 0.47
N ASN A 124 7.59 -24.19 -0.57
CA ASN A 124 6.66 -23.20 -1.10
C ASN A 124 5.75 -23.80 -2.15
N HIS A 125 4.51 -24.10 -1.76
CA HIS A 125 3.49 -24.66 -2.65
C HIS A 125 3.01 -23.70 -3.76
N GLN A 126 3.32 -22.41 -3.63
CA GLN A 126 2.95 -21.39 -4.62
C GLN A 126 4.00 -21.20 -5.72
N GLY A 127 5.19 -21.79 -5.56
CA GLY A 127 6.27 -21.70 -6.54
C GLY A 127 6.98 -20.33 -6.58
N GLU A 128 6.62 -19.43 -5.72
CA GLU A 128 7.15 -18.08 -5.59
C GLU A 128 7.66 -17.81 -4.18
N THR A 129 8.60 -16.93 -4.04
CA THR A 129 9.06 -16.42 -2.75
C THR A 129 8.71 -14.97 -2.61
#